data_58aad6aa18cd4c591ded3fb89490d8ff
#
_entry.id   58aad6aa18cd4c591ded3fb89490d8ff
#
_cell.length_a   1.000
_cell.length_b   1.000
_cell.length_c   1.000
_cell.angle_alpha   90.00
_cell.angle_beta   90.00
_cell.angle_gamma   90.00
#
_symmetry.space_group_name_H-M   'P 1'
#
loop_
_entity.id
_entity.type
_entity.pdbx_description
1 polymer ?
#
loop_
_entity_poly.entity_id
_entity_poly.type
_entity_poly.pdbx_seq_one_letter_code
_entity_poly.pdbx_strand_id
1 'polypeptide(L)'
;MEENVKEKVKQILTEYLQANGKRKTPERYAILDAVYSISGHFDIESLLAYMGQHGRFRVSRATLYNTIDLLVEANLVIKHQFGNSSQYERAYKNLTHHHMICVECGTITEFHNNELHQTIINAKLKKFNATHYSLCIYGVCSRCVWSK
;
A
#
# COMPACT_ATOMS: atom_id res chain seq x y z
N MET A 1 -19.90 1.86 -2.58
CA MET A 1 -18.88 2.11 -1.56
C MET A 1 -17.49 2.31 -2.11
N GLU A 2 -17.06 1.49 -3.06
CA GLU A 2 -15.74 1.68 -3.70
C GLU A 2 -15.64 2.98 -4.50
N GLU A 3 -16.72 3.38 -5.14
CA GLU A 3 -16.75 4.65 -5.87
C GLU A 3 -16.50 5.85 -4.95
N ASN A 4 -17.08 5.81 -3.76
CA ASN A 4 -16.90 6.87 -2.77
C ASN A 4 -15.45 6.97 -2.30
N VAL A 5 -14.77 5.84 -2.14
CA VAL A 5 -13.37 5.83 -1.76
C VAL A 5 -12.50 6.40 -2.88
N LYS A 6 -12.75 6.00 -4.13
CA LYS A 6 -12.00 6.49 -5.29
C LYS A 6 -12.13 8.00 -5.47
N GLU A 7 -13.32 8.54 -5.28
CA GLU A 7 -13.53 9.98 -5.35
C GLU A 7 -12.82 10.69 -4.21
N LYS A 8 -12.87 10.14 -3.02
CA LYS A 8 -12.24 10.74 -1.85
C LYS A 8 -10.72 10.78 -1.98
N VAL A 9 -10.10 9.68 -2.41
CA VAL A 9 -8.65 9.65 -2.58
C VAL A 9 -8.20 10.55 -3.73
N LYS A 10 -9.03 10.68 -4.76
CA LYS A 10 -8.76 11.61 -5.85
C LYS A 10 -8.76 13.05 -5.35
N GLN A 11 -9.70 13.40 -4.48
CA GLN A 11 -9.74 14.71 -3.85
C GLN A 11 -8.52 14.95 -2.97
N ILE A 12 -8.12 13.96 -2.18
CA ILE A 12 -6.93 14.05 -1.33
C ILE A 12 -5.68 14.28 -2.18
N LEU A 13 -5.54 13.55 -3.28
CA LEU A 13 -4.42 13.73 -4.19
C LEU A 13 -4.42 15.13 -4.79
N THR A 14 -5.58 15.61 -5.23
CA THR A 14 -5.71 16.95 -5.82
C THR A 14 -5.26 18.02 -4.82
N GLU A 15 -5.72 17.93 -3.58
CA GLU A 15 -5.34 18.86 -2.53
C GLU A 15 -3.84 18.81 -2.22
N TYR A 16 -3.28 17.59 -2.18
CA TYR A 16 -1.86 17.41 -1.94
C TYR A 16 -1.02 18.02 -3.07
N LEU A 17 -1.37 17.74 -4.33
CA LEU A 17 -0.66 18.30 -5.48
C LEU A 17 -0.71 19.82 -5.48
N GLN A 18 -1.87 20.39 -5.20
CA GLN A 18 -2.07 21.82 -5.17
C GLN A 18 -1.26 22.48 -4.05
N ALA A 19 -1.29 21.88 -2.85
CA ALA A 19 -0.58 22.42 -1.69
C ALA A 19 0.94 22.37 -1.86
N ASN A 20 1.45 21.43 -2.66
CA ASN A 20 2.88 21.25 -2.86
C ASN A 20 3.37 21.75 -4.23
N GLY A 21 2.54 22.49 -4.95
CA GLY A 21 2.90 23.07 -6.24
C GLY A 21 3.24 22.04 -7.31
N LYS A 22 2.64 20.86 -7.23
CA LYS A 22 2.90 19.76 -8.17
C LYS A 22 1.80 19.69 -9.23
N ARG A 23 2.18 19.20 -10.40
CA ARG A 23 1.27 19.15 -11.55
C ARG A 23 0.21 18.07 -11.40
N LYS A 24 -1.02 18.40 -11.77
CA LYS A 24 -2.15 17.47 -11.84
C LYS A 24 -2.16 16.84 -13.22
N THR A 25 -1.52 15.68 -13.37
CA THR A 25 -1.42 14.99 -14.66
C THR A 25 -2.39 13.82 -14.72
N PRO A 26 -2.93 13.51 -15.92
CA PRO A 26 -3.81 12.35 -16.07
C PRO A 26 -3.16 11.03 -15.64
N GLU A 27 -1.84 10.88 -15.86
CA GLU A 27 -1.10 9.69 -15.47
C GLU A 27 -1.12 9.46 -13.97
N ARG A 28 -0.98 10.54 -13.18
CA ARG A 28 -1.02 10.43 -11.72
C ARG A 28 -2.36 9.93 -11.22
N TYR A 29 -3.44 10.43 -11.79
CA TYR A 29 -4.79 9.99 -11.42
C TYR A 29 -5.08 8.58 -11.91
N ALA A 30 -4.58 8.21 -13.08
CA ALA A 30 -4.73 6.83 -13.60
C ALA A 30 -4.01 5.84 -12.70
N ILE A 31 -2.82 6.18 -12.21
CA ILE A 31 -2.06 5.32 -11.31
C ILE A 31 -2.78 5.19 -9.96
N LEU A 32 -3.30 6.29 -9.44
CA LEU A 32 -4.10 6.26 -8.21
C LEU A 32 -5.31 5.35 -8.35
N ASP A 33 -6.04 5.47 -9.46
CA ASP A 33 -7.20 4.62 -9.73
C ASP A 33 -6.81 3.14 -9.79
N ALA A 34 -5.70 2.82 -10.45
CA ALA A 34 -5.20 1.46 -10.54
C ALA A 34 -4.85 0.90 -9.16
N VAL A 35 -4.16 1.68 -8.33
CA VAL A 35 -3.80 1.28 -6.97
C VAL A 35 -5.05 0.94 -6.16
N TYR A 36 -6.08 1.76 -6.27
CA TYR A 36 -7.32 1.56 -5.51
C TYR A 36 -8.27 0.55 -6.15
N SER A 37 -7.89 -0.02 -7.28
CA SER A 37 -8.60 -1.14 -7.91
C SER A 37 -7.98 -2.49 -7.56
N ILE A 38 -6.74 -2.49 -7.09
CA ILE A 38 -6.03 -3.71 -6.71
C ILE A 38 -6.34 -4.04 -5.25
N SER A 39 -6.74 -5.28 -5.00
CA SER A 39 -6.98 -5.78 -3.67
C SER A 39 -5.68 -6.34 -3.09
N GLY A 40 -5.35 -5.98 -1.84
CA GLY A 40 -4.16 -6.48 -1.17
C GLY A 40 -2.88 -5.76 -1.59
N HIS A 41 -1.76 -6.48 -1.48
CA HIS A 41 -0.45 -5.93 -1.79
C HIS A 41 -0.14 -6.01 -3.28
N PHE A 42 0.70 -5.11 -3.72
CA PHE A 42 1.23 -5.15 -5.09
C PHE A 42 2.68 -4.66 -5.08
N ASP A 43 3.44 -5.08 -6.08
CA ASP A 43 4.76 -4.51 -6.36
C ASP A 43 4.67 -3.67 -7.65
N ILE A 44 5.76 -3.03 -8.00
CA ILE A 44 5.79 -2.16 -9.19
C ILE A 44 5.52 -2.97 -10.46
N GLU A 45 6.08 -4.18 -10.54
CA GLU A 45 5.91 -5.02 -11.74
C GLU A 45 4.46 -5.46 -11.93
N SER A 46 3.78 -5.86 -10.85
CA SER A 46 2.38 -6.25 -10.93
C SER A 46 1.48 -5.05 -11.25
N LEU A 47 1.79 -3.88 -10.72
CA LEU A 47 1.05 -2.67 -11.04
C LEU A 47 1.24 -2.26 -12.50
N LEU A 48 2.47 -2.36 -13.00
CA LEU A 48 2.75 -2.06 -14.40
C LEU A 48 1.98 -2.99 -15.33
N ALA A 49 1.96 -4.30 -15.00
CA ALA A 49 1.19 -5.29 -15.76
C ALA A 49 -0.31 -5.00 -15.70
N TYR A 50 -0.83 -4.66 -14.53
CA TYR A 50 -2.24 -4.31 -14.36
C TYR A 50 -2.61 -3.11 -15.24
N MET A 51 -1.80 -2.07 -15.25
CA MET A 51 -2.06 -0.88 -16.04
C MET A 51 -1.96 -1.15 -17.54
N GLY A 52 -1.09 -2.07 -17.95
CA GLY A 52 -1.00 -2.49 -19.34
C GLY A 52 -2.26 -3.20 -19.83
N GLN A 53 -2.96 -3.91 -18.94
CA GLN A 53 -4.17 -4.65 -19.27
C GLN A 53 -5.45 -3.82 -19.15
N HIS A 54 -5.51 -2.92 -18.17
CA HIS A 54 -6.73 -2.20 -17.80
C HIS A 54 -6.64 -0.69 -17.97
N GLY A 55 -5.45 -0.15 -18.08
CA GLY A 55 -5.24 1.29 -18.13
C GLY A 55 -5.44 1.88 -19.51
N ARG A 56 -5.83 3.13 -19.53
CA ARG A 56 -5.96 3.92 -20.78
C ARG A 56 -4.62 4.53 -21.19
N PHE A 57 -3.66 4.55 -20.28
CA PHE A 57 -2.38 5.19 -20.50
C PHE A 57 -1.26 4.17 -20.39
N ARG A 58 -0.31 4.28 -21.30
CA ARG A 58 0.95 3.59 -21.13
C ARG A 58 1.85 4.46 -20.27
N VAL A 59 2.24 3.93 -19.12
CA VAL A 59 3.15 4.63 -18.21
C VAL A 59 4.50 3.94 -18.22
N SER A 60 5.55 4.73 -18.18
CA SER A 60 6.89 4.18 -18.04
C SER A 60 7.11 3.72 -16.60
N ARG A 61 8.08 2.83 -16.41
CA ARG A 61 8.47 2.37 -15.08
C ARG A 61 8.89 3.56 -14.21
N ALA A 62 9.65 4.50 -14.77
CA ALA A 62 10.09 5.70 -14.06
C ALA A 62 8.91 6.55 -13.59
N THR A 63 7.93 6.76 -14.44
CA THR A 63 6.72 7.52 -14.08
C THR A 63 5.97 6.82 -12.94
N LEU A 64 5.89 5.49 -13.02
CA LEU A 64 5.21 4.70 -12.01
C LEU A 64 5.90 4.82 -10.65
N TYR A 65 7.23 4.66 -10.59
CA TYR A 65 7.99 4.83 -9.36
C TYR A 65 7.82 6.23 -8.78
N ASN A 66 7.95 7.25 -9.60
CA ASN A 66 7.82 8.65 -9.16
C ASN A 66 6.42 8.92 -8.59
N THR A 67 5.39 8.41 -9.24
CA THR A 67 4.02 8.61 -8.78
C THR A 67 3.74 7.83 -7.50
N ILE A 68 4.20 6.59 -7.40
CA ILE A 68 4.02 5.80 -6.18
C ILE A 68 4.71 6.47 -5.00
N ASP A 69 5.93 6.98 -5.17
CA ASP A 69 6.61 7.73 -4.12
C ASP A 69 5.80 8.95 -3.67
N LEU A 70 5.21 9.65 -4.61
CA LEU A 70 4.35 10.80 -4.33
C LEU A 70 3.10 10.37 -3.55
N LEU A 71 2.49 9.24 -3.92
CA LEU A 71 1.32 8.71 -3.22
C LEU A 71 1.66 8.27 -1.80
N VAL A 72 2.88 7.75 -1.59
CA VAL A 72 3.37 7.42 -0.24
C VAL A 72 3.50 8.70 0.59
N GLU A 73 4.08 9.75 0.03
CA GLU A 73 4.18 11.04 0.71
C GLU A 73 2.81 11.63 1.06
N ALA A 74 1.83 11.43 0.18
CA ALA A 74 0.47 11.91 0.40
C ALA A 74 -0.35 11.03 1.34
N ASN A 75 0.24 9.97 1.88
CA ASN A 75 -0.41 8.98 2.77
C ASN A 75 -1.57 8.25 2.09
N LEU A 76 -1.50 8.09 0.78
CA LEU A 76 -2.47 7.34 0.00
C LEU A 76 -2.01 5.91 -0.27
N VAL A 77 -0.72 5.65 -0.14
CA VAL A 77 -0.11 4.33 -0.33
C VAL A 77 0.85 4.06 0.83
N ILE A 78 0.85 2.84 1.31
CA ILE A 78 1.78 2.37 2.34
C ILE A 78 2.83 1.50 1.66
N LYS A 79 4.09 1.77 1.95
CA LYS A 79 5.21 0.96 1.46
C LYS A 79 5.66 0.00 2.56
N HIS A 80 5.72 -1.28 2.21
CA HIS A 80 6.23 -2.34 3.09
C HIS A 80 7.53 -2.88 2.53
N GLN A 81 8.50 -3.08 3.38
CA GLN A 81 9.77 -3.69 3.00
C GLN A 81 9.83 -5.09 3.59
N PHE A 82 9.77 -6.11 2.73
CA PHE A 82 9.85 -7.51 3.13
C PHE A 82 11.17 -8.08 2.61
N GLY A 83 12.21 -8.05 3.45
CA GLY A 83 13.55 -8.45 3.02
C GLY A 83 14.06 -7.51 1.93
N ASN A 84 14.35 -8.07 0.75
CA ASN A 84 14.82 -7.29 -0.40
C ASN A 84 13.70 -6.85 -1.33
N SER A 85 12.46 -7.15 -0.97
CA SER A 85 11.29 -6.86 -1.80
C SER A 85 10.49 -5.69 -1.23
N SER A 86 10.10 -4.75 -2.09
CA SER A 86 9.19 -3.67 -1.73
C SER A 86 7.80 -4.02 -2.18
N GLN A 87 6.86 -3.97 -1.25
CA GLN A 87 5.44 -4.18 -1.53
C GLN A 87 4.68 -2.92 -1.14
N TYR A 88 3.58 -2.68 -1.80
CA TYR A 88 2.76 -1.50 -1.57
C TYR A 88 1.30 -1.92 -1.37
N GLU A 89 0.55 -1.09 -0.67
CA GLU A 89 -0.89 -1.27 -0.56
C GLU A 89 -1.56 0.08 -0.35
N ARG A 90 -2.84 0.14 -0.67
CA ARG A 90 -3.61 1.37 -0.44
C ARG A 90 -3.73 1.65 1.06
N ALA A 91 -3.62 2.93 1.43
CA ALA A 91 -3.64 3.36 2.83
C ALA A 91 -5.04 3.78 3.28
N TYR A 92 -5.76 4.52 2.43
CA TYR A 92 -7.04 5.11 2.81
C TYR A 92 -8.12 4.03 2.96
N LYS A 93 -8.75 4.01 4.12
CA LYS A 93 -9.76 3.01 4.51
C LYS A 93 -9.29 1.57 4.34
N ASN A 94 -8.00 1.38 4.39
CA ASN A 94 -7.46 0.04 4.51
C ASN A 94 -7.71 -0.42 5.95
N LEU A 95 -8.52 -1.45 6.10
CA LEU A 95 -8.71 -2.05 7.42
C LEU A 95 -7.36 -2.56 7.86
N THR A 96 -6.87 -2.05 8.99
CA THR A 96 -5.55 -2.41 9.45
C THR A 96 -5.44 -3.91 9.62
N HIS A 97 -4.53 -4.50 8.91
CA HIS A 97 -4.25 -5.92 8.98
C HIS A 97 -2.78 -6.13 9.29
N HIS A 98 -2.49 -7.30 9.80
CA HIS A 98 -1.14 -7.69 10.17
C HIS A 98 -0.66 -8.78 9.22
N HIS A 99 0.63 -8.96 9.13
CA HIS A 99 1.23 -9.89 8.18
C HIS A 99 2.01 -10.99 8.87
N MET A 100 1.86 -12.22 8.36
CA MET A 100 2.71 -13.34 8.73
C MET A 100 3.56 -13.69 7.51
N ILE A 101 4.85 -13.77 7.69
CA ILE A 101 5.79 -14.03 6.60
C ILE A 101 6.55 -15.30 6.89
N CYS A 102 6.44 -16.27 5.96
CA CYS A 102 7.20 -17.51 6.08
C CYS A 102 8.64 -17.25 5.60
N VAL A 103 9.61 -17.49 6.48
CA VAL A 103 11.01 -17.27 6.16
C VAL A 103 11.58 -18.32 5.21
N GLU A 104 10.88 -19.45 5.04
CA GLU A 104 11.32 -20.52 4.15
C GLU A 104 10.77 -20.39 2.74
N CYS A 105 9.46 -20.22 2.59
CA CYS A 105 8.85 -20.14 1.25
C CYS A 105 8.48 -18.71 0.83
N GLY A 106 8.59 -17.73 1.73
CA GLY A 106 8.30 -16.32 1.41
C GLY A 106 6.83 -15.97 1.35
N THR A 107 5.93 -16.90 1.62
CA THR A 107 4.49 -16.62 1.58
C THR A 107 4.12 -15.58 2.61
N ILE A 108 3.35 -14.58 2.18
CA ILE A 108 2.84 -13.51 3.04
C ILE A 108 1.35 -13.74 3.23
N THR A 109 0.92 -13.87 4.48
CA THR A 109 -0.49 -14.08 4.83
C THR A 109 -0.95 -12.94 5.73
N GLU A 110 -2.15 -12.46 5.49
CA GLU A 110 -2.74 -11.40 6.31
C GLU A 110 -3.57 -12.01 7.44
N PHE A 111 -3.58 -11.34 8.59
CA PHE A 111 -4.48 -11.70 9.68
C PHE A 111 -4.95 -10.44 10.38
N HIS A 112 -6.06 -10.55 11.09
CA HIS A 112 -6.65 -9.46 11.84
C HIS A 112 -6.70 -9.80 13.32
N ASN A 113 -6.25 -8.89 14.17
CA ASN A 113 -6.36 -9.01 15.62
C ASN A 113 -6.68 -7.64 16.17
N ASN A 114 -7.94 -7.45 16.58
CA ASN A 114 -8.40 -6.16 17.03
C ASN A 114 -7.75 -5.70 18.34
N GLU A 115 -7.50 -6.62 19.25
CA GLU A 115 -6.83 -6.29 20.52
C GLU A 115 -5.42 -5.76 20.27
N LEU A 116 -4.69 -6.44 19.40
CA LEU A 116 -3.33 -6.03 19.05
C LEU A 116 -3.35 -4.67 18.37
N HIS A 117 -4.26 -4.47 17.45
CA HIS A 117 -4.43 -3.19 16.76
C HIS A 117 -4.70 -2.06 17.76
N GLN A 118 -5.67 -2.27 18.66
CA GLN A 118 -6.03 -1.25 19.68
C GLN A 118 -4.84 -0.93 20.57
N THR A 119 -4.07 -1.91 20.95
CA THR A 119 -2.88 -1.71 21.77
C THR A 119 -1.86 -0.82 21.07
N ILE A 120 -1.66 -1.05 19.77
CA ILE A 120 -0.69 -0.27 19.00
C ILE A 120 -1.17 1.17 18.79
N ILE A 121 -2.42 1.37 18.37
CA ILE A 121 -2.91 2.73 18.09
C ILE A 121 -3.08 3.57 19.35
N ASN A 122 -3.25 2.93 20.51
CA ASN A 122 -3.36 3.63 21.78
C ASN A 122 -2.01 3.80 22.49
N ALA A 123 -0.93 3.36 21.89
CA ALA A 123 0.40 3.51 22.45
C ALA A 123 0.77 5.00 22.55
N LYS A 124 1.30 5.39 23.71
CA LYS A 124 1.71 6.77 23.94
C LYS A 124 3.14 6.96 23.45
N LEU A 125 3.28 7.67 22.36
CA LEU A 125 4.58 7.96 21.75
C LEU A 125 4.97 9.40 22.08
N LYS A 126 6.13 9.59 22.70
CA LYS A 126 6.58 10.91 23.10
C LYS A 126 7.00 11.75 21.91
N LYS A 127 6.41 12.94 21.78
CA LYS A 127 6.75 13.91 20.73
C LYS A 127 6.71 13.31 19.34
N PHE A 128 5.71 12.43 19.10
CA PHE A 128 5.60 11.72 17.82
C PHE A 128 4.13 11.49 17.49
N ASN A 129 3.75 11.86 16.27
CA ASN A 129 2.39 11.66 15.77
C ASN A 129 2.44 10.56 14.69
N ALA A 130 2.04 9.36 15.08
CA ALA A 130 2.03 8.24 14.14
C ALA A 130 0.88 8.39 13.13
N THR A 131 1.16 8.15 11.87
CA THR A 131 0.15 8.16 10.82
C THR A 131 -0.39 6.76 10.55
N HIS A 132 0.46 5.76 10.63
CA HIS A 132 0.11 4.36 10.42
C HIS A 132 1.21 3.48 11.00
N TYR A 133 0.97 2.16 11.01
CA TYR A 133 2.00 1.20 11.43
C TYR A 133 1.95 -0.04 10.55
N SER A 134 3.03 -0.80 10.54
CA SER A 134 3.11 -2.11 9.93
C SER A 134 3.57 -3.11 10.98
N LEU A 135 2.91 -4.27 11.02
CA LEU A 135 3.31 -5.34 11.92
C LEU A 135 3.51 -6.62 11.13
N CYS A 136 4.70 -7.17 11.23
CA CYS A 136 5.07 -8.39 10.52
C CYS A 136 5.58 -9.42 11.52
N ILE A 137 5.03 -10.62 11.45
CA ILE A 137 5.50 -11.76 12.25
C ILE A 137 6.20 -12.72 11.32
N TYR A 138 7.43 -13.06 11.65
CA TYR A 138 8.26 -13.96 10.84
C TYR A 138 8.29 -15.34 11.48
N GLY A 139 8.09 -16.36 10.70
CA GLY A 139 8.06 -17.71 11.19
C GLY A 139 8.07 -18.71 10.04
N VAL A 140 7.58 -19.92 10.30
CA VAL A 140 7.51 -20.98 9.30
C VAL A 140 6.04 -21.40 9.14
N CYS A 141 5.54 -21.32 7.90
CA CYS A 141 4.13 -21.66 7.63
C CYS A 141 3.88 -23.16 7.80
N SER A 142 2.60 -23.53 7.93
CA SER A 142 2.21 -24.92 8.17
C SER A 142 2.71 -25.87 7.08
N ARG A 143 2.74 -25.44 5.82
CA ARG A 143 3.25 -26.25 4.71
C ARG A 143 4.75 -26.54 4.87
N CYS A 144 5.52 -25.54 5.28
CA CYS A 144 6.97 -25.71 5.46
C CYS A 144 7.32 -26.49 6.72
N VAL A 145 6.56 -26.31 7.80
CA VAL A 145 6.73 -27.08 9.04
C VAL A 145 6.51 -28.56 8.79
N TRP A 146 5.41 -28.89 8.09
CA TRP A 146 5.03 -30.28 7.87
C TRP A 146 5.81 -30.96 6.73
N SER A 147 6.51 -30.20 5.91
CA SER A 147 7.31 -30.76 4.80
C SER A 147 8.71 -31.17 5.22
N LYS A 148 9.11 -30.98 6.48
CA LYS A 148 10.43 -31.35 7.00
C LYS A 148 10.42 -32.72 7.70
#